data_d2b7bcf20ad52067de153de463e31075
#
_entry.id   d2b7bcf20ad52067de153de463e31075
#
_cell.length_a   1.000
_cell.length_b   1.000
_cell.length_c   1.000
_cell.angle_alpha   90.00
_cell.angle_beta   90.00
_cell.angle_gamma   90.00
#
_symmetry.space_group_name_H-M   'P 1'
#
loop_
_entity.id
_entity.type
_entity.pdbx_description
1 polymer ?
#
loop_
_entity_poly.entity_id
_entity_poly.type
_entity_poly.pdbx_seq_one_letter_code
_entity_poly.pdbx_strand_id
1 'polypeptide(L)'
;MLVAPGDDLGSSSDLDPGHGVIVVDGRLKAVKQGRMTNDGKQIGIQPRRTAYVPRPSDLVIGYVEGMTNNIWFIDIGAPFNAILPLSLGPAKGSFGGLRSVLDVGDAILCRIQEVEENHSSVATMKGMGLRKLKSGSVESVDPHLLGRVIGSKGSNLATLKEETDTRITVTD
;
A
#
# COMPACT_ATOMS: atom_id res chain seq x y z
N MET A 1 -4.02 3.76 23.52
CA MET A 1 -3.84 2.50 24.27
C MET A 1 -3.18 1.49 23.33
N LEU A 2 -2.27 0.64 23.83
CA LEU A 2 -1.74 -0.49 23.06
C LEU A 2 -2.67 -1.68 23.30
N VAL A 3 -2.95 -2.42 22.24
CA VAL A 3 -3.83 -3.59 22.25
C VAL A 3 -3.18 -4.78 21.56
N ALA A 4 -3.57 -5.98 21.95
CA ALA A 4 -3.14 -7.24 21.37
C ALA A 4 -4.34 -7.98 20.73
N PRO A 5 -4.10 -8.95 19.83
CA PRO A 5 -5.16 -9.78 19.30
C PRO A 5 -5.95 -10.47 20.42
N GLY A 6 -7.29 -10.39 20.34
CA GLY A 6 -8.22 -10.91 21.34
C GLY A 6 -8.70 -9.88 22.38
N ASP A 7 -8.02 -8.74 22.51
CA ASP A 7 -8.46 -7.69 23.44
C ASP A 7 -9.84 -7.15 23.08
N ASP A 8 -10.63 -6.91 24.11
CA ASP A 8 -11.97 -6.35 24.01
C ASP A 8 -11.88 -4.81 23.94
N LEU A 9 -12.49 -4.24 22.91
CA LEU A 9 -12.44 -2.80 22.62
C LEU A 9 -13.75 -2.07 22.90
N GLY A 10 -14.78 -2.80 23.35
CA GLY A 10 -16.10 -2.24 23.67
C GLY A 10 -17.26 -2.90 22.95
N SER A 11 -18.42 -2.26 22.99
CA SER A 11 -19.64 -2.74 22.33
C SER A 11 -19.69 -2.30 20.86
N SER A 12 -20.18 -3.20 20.00
CA SER A 12 -20.46 -2.86 18.59
C SER A 12 -21.71 -2.01 18.39
N SER A 13 -22.47 -1.75 19.47
CA SER A 13 -23.61 -0.82 19.42
C SER A 13 -23.17 0.65 19.40
N ASP A 14 -21.99 0.95 19.90
CA ASP A 14 -21.52 2.30 20.16
C ASP A 14 -20.55 2.81 19.09
N LEU A 15 -19.80 1.88 18.47
CA LEU A 15 -18.76 2.18 17.50
C LEU A 15 -18.73 1.15 16.37
N ASP A 16 -18.46 1.60 15.15
CA ASP A 16 -18.25 0.73 14.01
C ASP A 16 -16.86 0.08 14.03
N PRO A 17 -16.72 -1.20 13.60
CA PRO A 17 -15.42 -1.83 13.45
C PRO A 17 -14.63 -1.21 12.31
N GLY A 18 -13.41 -0.78 12.60
CA GLY A 18 -12.44 -0.29 11.63
C GLY A 18 -11.33 -1.30 11.37
N HIS A 19 -10.24 -0.79 10.80
CA HIS A 19 -9.10 -1.63 10.45
C HIS A 19 -8.54 -2.38 11.66
N GLY A 20 -8.39 -3.71 11.54
CA GLY A 20 -7.84 -4.56 12.60
C GLY A 20 -8.80 -4.86 13.75
N VAL A 21 -10.10 -4.61 13.57
CA VAL A 21 -11.16 -4.87 14.54
C VAL A 21 -12.24 -5.74 13.88
N ILE A 22 -12.76 -6.71 14.62
CA ILE A 22 -13.91 -7.55 14.21
C ILE A 22 -14.98 -7.50 15.28
N VAL A 23 -16.20 -7.87 14.89
CA VAL A 23 -17.32 -8.06 15.83
C VAL A 23 -17.45 -9.54 16.15
N VAL A 24 -17.41 -9.88 17.44
CA VAL A 24 -17.66 -11.23 17.96
C VAL A 24 -18.65 -11.10 19.09
N ASP A 25 -19.81 -11.76 18.99
CA ASP A 25 -20.87 -11.76 20.01
C ASP A 25 -21.26 -10.35 20.47
N GLY A 26 -21.40 -9.41 19.52
CA GLY A 26 -21.76 -8.02 19.82
C GLY A 26 -20.64 -7.17 20.46
N ARG A 27 -19.43 -7.71 20.57
CA ARG A 27 -18.24 -7.03 21.11
C ARG A 27 -17.22 -6.77 20.01
N LEU A 28 -16.59 -5.62 20.07
CA LEU A 28 -15.47 -5.26 19.21
C LEU A 28 -14.19 -5.88 19.76
N LYS A 29 -13.50 -6.68 18.94
CA LYS A 29 -12.25 -7.35 19.33
C LYS A 29 -11.12 -7.00 18.40
N ALA A 30 -9.93 -6.80 18.99
CA ALA A 30 -8.70 -6.59 18.25
C ALA A 30 -8.28 -7.89 17.54
N VAL A 31 -7.86 -7.79 16.27
CA VAL A 31 -7.22 -8.90 15.53
C VAL A 31 -5.76 -8.61 15.18
N LYS A 32 -5.29 -7.43 15.51
CA LYS A 32 -3.89 -7.01 15.29
C LYS A 32 -3.32 -6.38 16.55
N GLN A 33 -2.00 -6.50 16.70
CA GLN A 33 -1.28 -5.74 17.73
C GLN A 33 -1.00 -4.33 17.24
N GLY A 34 -1.31 -3.34 18.05
CA GLY A 34 -1.06 -1.95 17.67
C GLY A 34 -1.61 -0.92 18.65
N ARG A 35 -1.64 0.33 18.21
CA ARG A 35 -2.29 1.41 18.93
C ARG A 35 -3.75 1.52 18.51
N MET A 36 -4.66 1.47 19.45
CA MET A 36 -6.07 1.73 19.22
C MET A 36 -6.27 3.20 18.79
N THR A 37 -7.05 3.39 17.75
CA THR A 37 -7.53 4.69 17.24
C THR A 37 -9.04 4.73 17.36
N ASN A 38 -9.60 5.86 17.75
CA ASN A 38 -11.04 6.09 17.88
C ASN A 38 -11.33 7.51 17.40
N ASP A 39 -12.18 7.64 16.40
CA ASP A 39 -12.62 8.93 15.85
C ASP A 39 -14.03 9.34 16.30
N GLY A 40 -14.60 8.60 17.26
CA GLY A 40 -15.95 8.83 17.81
C GLY A 40 -17.05 8.09 17.06
N LYS A 41 -16.79 7.53 15.87
CA LYS A 41 -17.70 6.70 15.09
C LYS A 41 -17.13 5.31 14.87
N GLN A 42 -15.86 5.23 14.62
CA GLN A 42 -15.17 3.99 14.27
C GLN A 42 -13.97 3.76 15.19
N ILE A 43 -13.78 2.52 15.59
CA ILE A 43 -12.61 2.08 16.35
C ILE A 43 -11.72 1.20 15.46
N GLY A 44 -10.46 1.55 15.39
CA GLY A 44 -9.47 0.83 14.58
C GLY A 44 -8.18 0.58 15.33
N ILE A 45 -7.29 -0.17 14.71
CA ILE A 45 -5.95 -0.43 15.23
C ILE A 45 -4.93 -0.02 14.20
N GLN A 46 -4.06 0.91 14.59
CA GLN A 46 -2.86 1.24 13.84
C GLN A 46 -1.74 0.28 14.25
N PRO A 47 -1.36 -0.67 13.40
CA PRO A 47 -0.31 -1.63 13.74
C PRO A 47 1.05 -0.94 13.86
N ARG A 48 1.90 -1.46 14.73
CA ARG A 48 3.27 -0.93 14.92
C ARG A 48 4.25 -1.44 13.86
N ARG A 49 4.13 -2.70 13.51
CA ARG A 49 4.89 -3.37 12.44
C ARG A 49 4.02 -4.48 11.88
N THR A 50 3.68 -4.39 10.62
CA THR A 50 3.03 -5.49 9.88
C THR A 50 3.62 -5.52 8.49
N ALA A 51 3.64 -6.71 7.90
CA ALA A 51 3.79 -6.82 6.46
C ALA A 51 2.67 -6.01 5.78
N TYR A 52 2.98 -5.41 4.67
CA TYR A 52 2.00 -4.71 3.86
C TYR A 52 0.91 -5.69 3.41
N VAL A 53 -0.34 -5.31 3.53
CA VAL A 53 -1.49 -6.06 3.05
C VAL A 53 -2.18 -5.21 1.99
N PRO A 54 -2.14 -5.61 0.71
CA PRO A 54 -2.70 -4.84 -0.39
C PRO A 54 -4.19 -4.57 -0.21
N ARG A 55 -4.62 -3.37 -0.64
CA ARG A 55 -6.03 -2.98 -0.72
C ARG A 55 -6.32 -2.35 -2.07
N PRO A 56 -7.53 -2.48 -2.58
CA PRO A 56 -7.95 -1.75 -3.77
C PRO A 56 -7.70 -0.25 -3.61
N SER A 57 -7.15 0.35 -4.65
CA SER A 57 -6.76 1.76 -4.75
C SER A 57 -5.45 2.16 -4.07
N ASP A 58 -4.77 1.29 -3.33
CA ASP A 58 -3.45 1.59 -2.78
C ASP A 58 -2.46 1.99 -3.89
N LEU A 59 -1.67 3.01 -3.61
CA LEU A 59 -0.57 3.42 -4.46
C LEU A 59 0.71 2.79 -3.94
N VAL A 60 1.38 1.97 -4.74
CA VAL A 60 2.54 1.20 -4.30
C VAL A 60 3.73 1.36 -5.23
N ILE A 61 4.93 1.28 -4.65
CA ILE A 61 6.15 1.05 -5.40
C ILE A 61 6.39 -0.46 -5.40
N GLY A 62 6.59 -1.02 -6.58
CA GLY A 62 6.92 -2.43 -6.72
C GLY A 62 8.10 -2.65 -7.65
N TYR A 63 8.72 -3.81 -7.51
CA TYR A 63 9.82 -4.25 -8.36
C TYR A 63 9.37 -5.40 -9.23
N VAL A 64 9.73 -5.35 -10.51
CA VAL A 64 9.46 -6.47 -11.43
C VAL A 64 10.37 -7.63 -11.04
N GLU A 65 9.81 -8.70 -10.50
CA GLU A 65 10.54 -9.89 -10.10
C GLU A 65 10.60 -10.94 -11.21
N GLY A 66 9.56 -10.99 -12.02
CA GLY A 66 9.47 -11.95 -13.12
C GLY A 66 8.43 -11.56 -14.16
N MET A 67 8.41 -12.29 -15.25
CA MET A 67 7.43 -12.10 -16.31
C MET A 67 7.11 -13.41 -17.04
N THR A 68 5.89 -13.47 -17.56
CA THR A 68 5.46 -14.46 -18.55
C THR A 68 5.01 -13.75 -19.83
N ASN A 69 4.43 -14.47 -20.78
CA ASN A 69 4.06 -13.89 -22.07
C ASN A 69 3.14 -12.66 -22.01
N ASN A 70 2.28 -12.58 -20.99
CA ASN A 70 1.27 -11.52 -20.89
C ASN A 70 1.18 -10.84 -19.51
N ILE A 71 2.08 -11.18 -18.58
CA ILE A 71 1.99 -10.77 -17.19
C ILE A 71 3.38 -10.44 -16.66
N TRP A 72 3.49 -9.41 -15.86
CA TRP A 72 4.61 -9.16 -14.93
C TRP A 72 4.21 -9.52 -13.50
N PHE A 73 5.11 -10.13 -12.78
CA PHE A 73 5.02 -10.35 -11.34
C PHE A 73 5.77 -9.24 -10.63
N ILE A 74 5.06 -8.54 -9.75
CA ILE A 74 5.56 -7.35 -9.09
C ILE A 74 5.68 -7.63 -7.60
N ASP A 75 6.88 -7.59 -7.07
CA ASP A 75 7.11 -7.56 -5.62
C ASP A 75 6.70 -6.20 -5.08
N ILE A 76 5.71 -6.17 -4.23
CA ILE A 76 5.14 -4.97 -3.59
C ILE A 76 5.37 -4.96 -2.08
N GLY A 77 6.25 -5.83 -1.57
CA GLY A 77 6.48 -6.01 -0.13
C GLY A 77 5.33 -6.69 0.62
N ALA A 78 4.41 -7.32 -0.12
CA ALA A 78 3.31 -8.13 0.42
C ALA A 78 3.69 -9.62 0.48
N PRO A 79 2.90 -10.47 1.17
CA PRO A 79 3.15 -11.92 1.20
C PRO A 79 3.12 -12.60 -0.18
N PHE A 80 2.42 -12.00 -1.14
CA PHE A 80 2.32 -12.47 -2.51
C PHE A 80 2.60 -11.34 -3.49
N ASN A 81 3.23 -11.68 -4.61
CA ASN A 81 3.46 -10.74 -5.70
C ASN A 81 2.13 -10.25 -6.30
N ALA A 82 2.09 -8.99 -6.66
CA ALA A 82 1.00 -8.48 -7.46
C ALA A 82 1.18 -8.90 -8.93
N ILE A 83 0.06 -9.13 -9.60
CA ILE A 83 0.00 -9.47 -11.01
C ILE A 83 -0.27 -8.17 -11.79
N LEU A 84 0.60 -7.83 -12.73
CA LEU A 84 0.39 -6.73 -13.67
C LEU A 84 0.15 -7.30 -15.08
N PRO A 85 -1.11 -7.41 -15.54
CA PRO A 85 -1.42 -7.84 -16.90
C PRO A 85 -0.92 -6.83 -17.93
N LEU A 86 -0.56 -7.31 -19.13
CA LEU A 86 -0.16 -6.45 -20.25
C LEU A 86 -1.21 -5.38 -20.57
N SER A 87 -2.49 -5.73 -20.48
CA SER A 87 -3.61 -4.80 -20.69
C SER A 87 -3.66 -3.64 -19.70
N LEU A 88 -3.10 -3.81 -18.50
CA LEU A 88 -3.03 -2.83 -17.42
C LEU A 88 -1.63 -2.21 -17.26
N GLY A 89 -0.69 -2.64 -18.06
CA GLY A 89 0.66 -2.11 -18.12
C GLY A 89 0.73 -0.69 -18.70
N PRO A 90 1.94 -0.13 -18.87
CA PRO A 90 2.12 1.20 -19.43
C PRO A 90 1.48 1.32 -20.82
N ALA A 91 0.89 2.49 -21.11
CA ALA A 91 0.10 2.74 -22.32
C ALA A 91 0.88 2.62 -23.66
N LYS A 92 2.18 2.52 -23.61
CA LYS A 92 3.05 2.31 -24.78
C LYS A 92 3.54 0.87 -24.81
N GLY A 93 2.64 -0.04 -25.11
CA GLY A 93 2.98 -1.39 -25.56
C GLY A 93 3.60 -1.30 -26.93
N SER A 94 4.88 -1.56 -27.03
CA SER A 94 5.63 -1.33 -28.25
C SER A 94 6.04 -2.61 -28.93
N PHE A 95 6.31 -2.50 -30.20
CA PHE A 95 7.15 -3.36 -30.98
C PHE A 95 8.43 -3.73 -30.21
N GLY A 96 8.54 -4.97 -29.73
CA GLY A 96 9.73 -5.40 -28.97
C GLY A 96 9.48 -6.33 -27.79
N GLY A 97 8.20 -6.64 -27.50
CA GLY A 97 7.84 -7.56 -26.43
C GLY A 97 7.82 -6.90 -25.04
N LEU A 98 7.45 -7.68 -24.02
CA LEU A 98 7.28 -7.22 -22.64
C LEU A 98 8.54 -6.62 -22.04
N ARG A 99 9.71 -7.18 -22.34
CA ARG A 99 11.01 -6.72 -21.84
C ARG A 99 11.40 -5.31 -22.29
N SER A 100 10.91 -4.87 -23.44
CA SER A 100 11.16 -3.50 -23.92
C SER A 100 10.38 -2.45 -23.13
N VAL A 101 9.33 -2.87 -22.43
CA VAL A 101 8.46 -2.01 -21.62
C VAL A 101 8.90 -2.02 -20.16
N LEU A 102 8.93 -3.20 -19.56
CA LEU A 102 9.40 -3.45 -18.19
C LEU A 102 10.24 -4.73 -18.19
N ASP A 103 11.42 -4.66 -17.60
CA ASP A 103 12.29 -5.80 -17.41
C ASP A 103 12.46 -6.13 -15.93
N VAL A 104 12.95 -7.32 -15.64
CA VAL A 104 13.22 -7.75 -14.26
C VAL A 104 14.19 -6.79 -13.58
N GLY A 105 13.87 -6.39 -12.36
CA GLY A 105 14.61 -5.40 -11.59
C GLY A 105 14.12 -3.96 -11.77
N ASP A 106 13.19 -3.71 -12.70
CA ASP A 106 12.62 -2.38 -12.84
C ASP A 106 11.74 -2.01 -11.66
N ALA A 107 11.91 -0.81 -11.12
CA ALA A 107 11.02 -0.23 -10.14
C ALA A 107 9.87 0.51 -10.84
N ILE A 108 8.65 0.30 -10.37
CA ILE A 108 7.45 0.94 -10.91
C ILE A 108 6.60 1.56 -9.81
N LEU A 109 5.94 2.66 -10.14
CA LEU A 109 4.86 3.22 -9.35
C LEU A 109 3.55 2.73 -9.99
N CYS A 110 2.81 1.91 -9.27
CA CYS A 110 1.55 1.31 -9.73
C CYS A 110 0.45 1.45 -8.67
N ARG A 111 -0.75 1.10 -9.05
CA ARG A 111 -1.91 1.10 -8.15
C ARG A 111 -2.48 -0.30 -8.08
N ILE A 112 -2.91 -0.71 -6.90
CA ILE A 112 -3.68 -1.95 -6.73
C ILE A 112 -5.08 -1.70 -7.25
N GLN A 113 -5.49 -2.45 -8.26
CA GLN A 113 -6.81 -2.35 -8.87
C GLN A 113 -7.84 -3.16 -8.09
N GLU A 114 -7.46 -4.39 -7.76
CA GLU A 114 -8.32 -5.32 -7.02
C GLU A 114 -7.46 -6.31 -6.22
N VAL A 115 -8.07 -6.90 -5.21
CA VAL A 115 -7.51 -7.98 -4.41
C VAL A 115 -8.54 -9.10 -4.39
N GLU A 116 -8.14 -10.29 -4.84
CA GLU A 116 -8.98 -11.47 -4.90
C GLU A 116 -9.10 -12.13 -3.52
N GLU A 117 -10.05 -13.03 -3.35
CA GLU A 117 -10.28 -13.77 -2.09
C GLU A 117 -9.07 -14.60 -1.66
N ASN A 118 -8.26 -15.07 -2.60
CA ASN A 118 -7.01 -15.81 -2.37
C ASN A 118 -5.84 -14.89 -1.98
N HIS A 119 -6.09 -13.58 -1.76
CA HIS A 119 -5.11 -12.52 -1.50
C HIS A 119 -4.18 -12.21 -2.67
N SER A 120 -4.44 -12.72 -3.85
CA SER A 120 -3.78 -12.29 -5.09
C SER A 120 -4.18 -10.86 -5.42
N SER A 121 -3.25 -10.01 -5.74
CA SER A 121 -3.53 -8.62 -6.08
C SER A 121 -3.23 -8.33 -7.54
N VAL A 122 -4.11 -7.57 -8.18
CA VAL A 122 -3.93 -7.10 -9.54
C VAL A 122 -3.51 -5.64 -9.51
N ALA A 123 -2.36 -5.35 -10.11
CA ALA A 123 -1.83 -4.01 -10.24
C ALA A 123 -2.17 -3.39 -11.59
N THR A 124 -2.22 -2.07 -11.65
CA THR A 124 -2.36 -1.30 -12.88
C THR A 124 -1.37 -0.15 -12.93
N MET A 125 -0.87 0.12 -14.13
CA MET A 125 -0.10 1.32 -14.46
C MET A 125 -0.92 2.31 -15.32
N LYS A 126 -2.21 2.05 -15.53
CA LYS A 126 -3.12 2.97 -16.21
C LYS A 126 -3.65 4.00 -15.21
N GLY A 127 -3.11 5.19 -15.29
CA GLY A 127 -3.54 6.30 -14.44
C GLY A 127 -2.52 7.43 -14.43
N MET A 128 -2.99 8.59 -14.00
CA MET A 128 -2.12 9.76 -13.91
C MET A 128 -1.03 9.55 -12.86
N GLY A 129 0.22 9.79 -13.24
CA GLY A 129 1.38 9.68 -12.34
C GLY A 129 1.99 8.27 -12.23
N LEU A 130 1.29 7.22 -12.65
CA LEU A 130 1.81 5.85 -12.64
C LEU A 130 2.86 5.68 -13.74
N ARG A 131 4.01 5.12 -13.39
CA ARG A 131 5.16 5.05 -14.31
C ARG A 131 6.26 4.11 -13.85
N LYS A 132 7.14 3.74 -14.76
CA LYS A 132 8.46 3.20 -14.44
C LYS A 132 9.31 4.29 -13.76
N LEU A 133 9.94 3.96 -12.66
CA LEU A 133 10.88 4.82 -11.94
C LEU A 133 12.27 4.64 -12.58
N LYS A 134 12.85 5.75 -13.06
CA LYS A 134 14.12 5.71 -13.80
C LYS A 134 15.33 6.05 -12.93
N SER A 135 15.09 6.74 -11.83
CA SER A 135 16.14 7.22 -10.91
C SER A 135 15.52 7.54 -9.55
N GLY A 136 16.36 7.58 -8.53
CA GLY A 136 16.01 7.90 -7.16
C GLY A 136 16.29 6.74 -6.21
N SER A 137 16.00 6.93 -4.93
CA SER A 137 16.02 5.90 -3.90
C SER A 137 14.61 5.63 -3.37
N VAL A 138 14.39 4.41 -2.91
CA VAL A 138 13.17 4.00 -2.22
C VAL A 138 13.56 3.72 -0.78
N GLU A 139 12.95 4.46 0.14
CA GLU A 139 13.20 4.34 1.57
C GLU A 139 11.95 3.84 2.29
N SER A 140 12.14 2.85 3.16
CA SER A 140 11.06 2.35 4.01
C SER A 140 10.88 3.25 5.22
N VAL A 141 9.65 3.64 5.47
CA VAL A 141 9.29 4.42 6.67
C VAL A 141 8.30 3.62 7.51
N ASP A 142 8.60 3.51 8.81
CA ASP A 142 7.67 2.87 9.73
C ASP A 142 6.29 3.59 9.68
N PRO A 143 5.16 2.86 9.57
CA PRO A 143 3.84 3.46 9.43
C PRO A 143 3.49 4.47 10.52
N HIS A 144 4.00 4.28 11.75
CA HIS A 144 3.76 5.20 12.86
C HIS A 144 4.52 6.54 12.73
N LEU A 145 5.54 6.61 11.87
CA LEU A 145 6.30 7.82 11.59
C LEU A 145 5.80 8.57 10.36
N LEU A 146 4.99 7.92 9.52
CA LEU A 146 4.53 8.48 8.26
C LEU A 146 3.83 9.83 8.43
N GLY A 147 2.97 9.96 9.45
CA GLY A 147 2.31 11.21 9.77
C GLY A 147 3.28 12.35 10.11
N ARG A 148 4.44 12.04 10.72
CA ARG A 148 5.50 13.02 11.02
C ARG A 148 6.27 13.41 9.75
N VAL A 149 6.53 12.47 8.86
CA VAL A 149 7.20 12.73 7.58
C VAL A 149 6.33 13.63 6.69
N ILE A 150 5.04 13.34 6.61
CA ILE A 150 4.10 14.14 5.81
C ILE A 150 3.87 15.51 6.44
N GLY A 151 3.71 15.55 7.76
CA GLY A 151 3.36 16.75 8.50
C GLY A 151 1.90 17.17 8.35
N SER A 152 1.51 18.23 9.08
CA SER A 152 0.15 18.78 8.99
C SER A 152 -0.10 19.32 7.58
N LYS A 153 -1.15 18.80 6.92
CA LYS A 153 -1.50 19.16 5.52
C LYS A 153 -0.34 19.03 4.53
N GLY A 154 0.62 18.14 4.81
CA GLY A 154 1.77 17.94 3.94
C GLY A 154 2.92 18.95 4.08
N SER A 155 2.92 19.75 5.15
CA SER A 155 3.92 20.82 5.35
C SER A 155 5.36 20.32 5.36
N ASN A 156 5.65 19.27 6.13
CA ASN A 156 7.01 18.75 6.23
C ASN A 156 7.48 18.17 4.89
N LEU A 157 6.59 17.47 4.18
CA LEU A 157 6.88 16.93 2.87
C LEU A 157 7.14 18.04 1.83
N ALA A 158 6.41 19.15 1.91
CA ALA A 158 6.63 20.31 1.05
C ALA A 158 8.01 20.94 1.31
N THR A 159 8.35 21.17 2.59
CA THR A 159 9.66 21.70 2.99
C THR A 159 10.80 20.80 2.53
N LEU A 160 10.67 19.47 2.75
CA LEU A 160 11.67 18.50 2.31
C LEU A 160 11.90 18.57 0.79
N LYS A 161 10.83 18.65 -0.01
CA LYS A 161 10.92 18.76 -1.47
C LYS A 161 11.64 20.04 -1.89
N GLU A 162 11.35 21.15 -1.22
CA GLU A 162 11.93 22.47 -1.52
C GLU A 162 13.40 22.54 -1.14
N GLU A 163 13.76 22.09 0.08
CA GLU A 163 15.14 22.15 0.58
C GLU A 163 16.08 21.18 -0.15
N THR A 164 15.57 20.04 -0.63
CA THR A 164 16.39 19.03 -1.30
C THR A 164 16.31 19.07 -2.82
N ASP A 165 15.45 19.92 -3.38
CA ASP A 165 15.13 19.96 -4.82
C ASP A 165 14.80 18.57 -5.39
N THR A 166 14.12 17.73 -4.59
CA THR A 166 13.79 16.36 -4.96
C THR A 166 12.29 16.17 -5.13
N ARG A 167 11.93 15.21 -5.98
CA ARG A 167 10.55 14.79 -6.15
C ARG A 167 10.27 13.62 -5.22
N ILE A 168 9.61 13.87 -4.10
CA ILE A 168 9.25 12.85 -3.12
C ILE A 168 7.81 12.37 -3.37
N THR A 169 7.63 11.07 -3.48
CA THR A 169 6.31 10.40 -3.52
C THR A 169 6.19 9.49 -2.32
N VAL A 170 5.11 9.62 -1.58
CA VAL A 170 4.77 8.72 -0.47
C VAL A 170 3.73 7.74 -0.97
N THR A 171 3.90 6.47 -0.63
CA THR A 171 3.01 5.36 -1.02
C THR A 171 2.52 4.63 0.22
N ASP A 172 1.51 3.81 0.02
CA ASP A 172 0.90 2.95 1.04
C ASP A 172 1.80 1.77 1.43
#